data_da221868c912bbdd81036553db09060c
#
_entry.id   da221868c912bbdd81036553db09060c
#
_cell.length_a   1.000
_cell.length_b   1.000
_cell.length_c   1.000
_cell.angle_alpha   90.00
_cell.angle_beta   90.00
_cell.angle_gamma   90.00
#
_symmetry.space_group_name_H-M   'P 1'
#
loop_
_entity.id
_entity.type
_entity.pdbx_description
1 polymer ?
#
loop_
_entity_poly.entity_id
_entity_poly.type
_entity_poly.pdbx_seq_one_letter_code
_entity_poly.pdbx_strand_id
1 'polypeptide(L)'
;RTDGYFPIPMKAGEESIIYAKFSFLRTNSNRISPRLIRSHFVEHWFRWRKSLYEDQDIMSYLATGLLLLMMMYSLAVYVQGRRIEFIHYALYAMFTGIMLFLKAFLQLRHTPFNFFFEEYLDLIILCSGVFFYFKFLRHFLETSTRHPQLNKVLKYAEWVLWVLLLLYSAIYFFTDKYILLNIMENMVIKLLMLVVGVIFISHSIKKDDKLLKYIGHGNIALIICSAVSLFLMTTRIPIIPSNNSSLLNKSMFYYELGLILEMTFFMMGLAWKNKTDIIQQVQEKEKLKREKERQEYESKMAVLNARQAERDRISADMHDELGSGVTVIRLMSEIVKSKMKDNNILPEIEKISNSANELLSKMNTIIWTMKSSNDSLESLIAYIRAYAIEFFDSTPVNCSVNVSMINDSPMSGEMRRNIFLSIKEALNNILKHSKATSVQIDMLMHNNRLIIRIQDNGTGIDEERLRRFGNGLANMRKRMESVNGKFKIENEGGGTRVSFTIPLETTEAEV
;
A
#
# COMPACT_ATOMS: atom_id res chain seq x y z
N ARG A 1 10.47 23.76 -63.09
CA ARG A 1 9.81 24.75 -62.16
C ARG A 1 10.48 24.57 -60.82
N THR A 2 11.52 25.27 -60.58
CA THR A 2 12.24 25.23 -59.28
C THR A 2 11.83 26.43 -58.48
N ASP A 3 11.06 26.20 -57.42
CA ASP A 3 10.80 27.09 -56.30
C ASP A 3 10.43 28.55 -56.61
N GLY A 4 9.56 28.77 -57.57
CA GLY A 4 9.07 30.12 -57.94
C GLY A 4 9.99 30.91 -58.87
N TYR A 5 11.03 30.32 -59.39
CA TYR A 5 11.91 30.91 -60.43
C TYR A 5 11.58 30.33 -61.81
N PHE A 6 11.52 31.24 -62.78
CA PHE A 6 11.25 30.87 -64.17
C PHE A 6 12.48 31.23 -65.03
N PRO A 7 13.02 30.29 -65.85
CA PRO A 7 14.10 30.61 -66.77
C PRO A 7 13.53 31.52 -67.88
N ILE A 8 14.19 32.62 -68.12
CA ILE A 8 13.89 33.55 -69.18
C ILE A 8 15.08 33.48 -70.17
N PRO A 9 14.92 32.84 -71.34
CA PRO A 9 15.93 32.81 -72.37
C PRO A 9 16.03 34.20 -73.00
N MET A 10 17.21 34.83 -72.90
CA MET A 10 17.52 36.14 -73.53
C MET A 10 18.82 36.01 -74.30
N LYS A 11 18.86 36.54 -75.51
CA LYS A 11 20.07 36.66 -76.30
C LYS A 11 20.82 37.95 -75.94
N ALA A 12 22.12 37.97 -76.18
CA ALA A 12 22.95 39.14 -75.93
C ALA A 12 22.45 40.34 -76.79
N GLY A 13 22.11 41.47 -76.14
CA GLY A 13 21.59 42.65 -76.82
C GLY A 13 20.07 42.66 -77.11
N GLU A 14 19.33 41.64 -76.64
CA GLU A 14 17.89 41.55 -76.80
C GLU A 14 17.21 42.32 -75.63
N GLU A 15 16.29 43.24 -76.02
CA GLU A 15 15.40 43.92 -75.08
C GLU A 15 14.05 43.18 -75.05
N SER A 16 13.64 42.74 -73.88
CA SER A 16 12.35 42.04 -73.72
C SER A 16 11.56 42.65 -72.58
N ILE A 17 10.25 42.85 -72.80
CA ILE A 17 9.31 43.28 -71.77
C ILE A 17 8.65 42.05 -71.19
N ILE A 18 8.80 41.85 -69.89
CA ILE A 18 8.27 40.68 -69.20
C ILE A 18 7.03 41.10 -68.41
N TYR A 19 5.90 40.52 -68.72
CA TYR A 19 4.65 40.70 -67.99
C TYR A 19 4.49 39.56 -66.97
N ALA A 20 4.37 39.93 -65.67
CA ALA A 20 4.08 38.96 -64.62
C ALA A 20 2.67 39.21 -64.07
N LYS A 21 1.82 38.19 -64.06
CA LYS A 21 0.52 38.22 -63.40
C LYS A 21 0.70 37.71 -62.01
N PHE A 22 0.45 38.53 -60.99
CA PHE A 22 0.47 38.16 -59.59
C PHE A 22 -0.95 37.88 -59.09
N SER A 23 -1.12 36.77 -58.38
CA SER A 23 -2.33 36.51 -57.58
C SER A 23 -2.01 36.81 -56.15
N PHE A 24 -2.85 37.60 -55.47
CA PHE A 24 -2.71 37.87 -54.06
C PHE A 24 -2.97 36.58 -53.27
N LEU A 25 -2.05 36.26 -52.36
CA LEU A 25 -2.31 35.29 -51.31
C LEU A 25 -3.12 35.97 -50.20
N ARG A 26 -3.94 35.20 -49.52
CA ARG A 26 -4.76 35.67 -48.39
C ARG A 26 -3.92 35.84 -47.11
N THR A 27 -2.68 36.32 -47.21
CA THR A 27 -1.72 36.51 -46.11
C THR A 27 -1.37 37.98 -45.91
N ASN A 28 -0.89 38.35 -44.71
CA ASN A 28 -0.49 39.69 -44.33
C ASN A 28 0.76 40.23 -45.02
N SER A 29 1.51 39.41 -45.73
CA SER A 29 2.83 39.79 -46.27
C SER A 29 2.96 39.61 -47.77
N ASN A 30 2.06 40.19 -48.53
CA ASN A 30 2.15 40.22 -49.97
C ASN A 30 3.22 41.23 -50.42
N ARG A 31 4.49 40.87 -50.37
CA ARG A 31 5.59 41.68 -50.89
C ARG A 31 6.07 41.11 -52.23
N ILE A 32 5.93 41.92 -53.25
CA ILE A 32 6.49 41.65 -54.57
C ILE A 32 7.95 42.12 -54.56
N SER A 33 8.90 41.19 -54.57
CA SER A 33 10.33 41.45 -54.63
C SER A 33 10.92 40.66 -55.81
N PRO A 34 10.71 41.10 -57.06
CA PRO A 34 11.27 40.41 -58.22
C PRO A 34 12.80 40.49 -58.19
N ARG A 35 13.46 39.39 -58.46
CA ARG A 35 14.90 39.30 -58.53
C ARG A 35 15.30 38.59 -59.82
N LEU A 36 16.21 39.20 -60.58
CA LEU A 36 16.84 38.61 -61.72
C LEU A 36 18.18 37.99 -61.28
N ILE A 37 18.33 36.70 -61.56
CA ILE A 37 19.54 35.94 -61.20
C ILE A 37 20.07 35.31 -62.47
N ARG A 38 21.40 35.46 -62.71
CA ARG A 38 22.06 34.78 -63.86
C ARG A 38 22.04 33.27 -63.60
N SER A 39 21.83 32.49 -64.68
CA SER A 39 21.62 31.02 -64.58
C SER A 39 22.73 30.28 -63.81
N HIS A 40 23.99 30.73 -63.96
CA HIS A 40 25.12 30.09 -63.26
C HIS A 40 25.18 30.37 -61.75
N PHE A 41 24.49 31.41 -61.26
CA PHE A 41 24.37 31.72 -59.84
C PHE A 41 23.16 31.09 -59.16
N VAL A 42 22.24 30.49 -59.90
CA VAL A 42 20.97 29.97 -59.37
C VAL A 42 21.18 28.94 -58.27
N GLU A 43 22.09 27.95 -58.51
CA GLU A 43 22.38 26.93 -57.48
C GLU A 43 23.02 27.50 -56.23
N HIS A 44 23.96 28.49 -56.39
CA HIS A 44 24.59 29.15 -55.26
C HIS A 44 23.56 29.93 -54.43
N TRP A 45 22.63 30.63 -55.13
CA TRP A 45 21.53 31.35 -54.51
C TRP A 45 20.62 30.43 -53.71
N PHE A 46 20.24 29.25 -54.26
CA PHE A 46 19.41 28.28 -53.53
C PHE A 46 20.14 27.71 -52.32
N ARG A 47 21.41 27.35 -52.43
CA ARG A 47 22.22 26.88 -51.30
C ARG A 47 22.31 27.95 -50.21
N TRP A 48 22.62 29.19 -50.58
CA TRP A 48 22.65 30.29 -49.63
C TRP A 48 21.28 30.54 -48.99
N ARG A 49 20.21 30.54 -49.75
CA ARG A 49 18.85 30.71 -49.21
C ARG A 49 18.48 29.57 -48.25
N LYS A 50 18.85 28.34 -48.57
CA LYS A 50 18.63 27.19 -47.68
C LYS A 50 19.44 27.32 -46.39
N SER A 51 20.69 27.71 -46.44
CA SER A 51 21.52 27.86 -45.24
C SER A 51 21.01 28.95 -44.27
N LEU A 52 20.25 29.92 -44.74
CA LEU A 52 19.61 30.92 -43.85
C LEU A 52 18.53 30.33 -42.89
N TYR A 53 17.99 29.17 -43.23
CA TYR A 53 16.92 28.54 -42.47
C TYR A 53 17.33 27.19 -41.85
N GLU A 54 18.51 26.67 -42.18
CA GLU A 54 18.93 25.33 -41.78
C GLU A 54 18.93 25.12 -40.26
N ASP A 55 19.48 26.09 -39.51
CA ASP A 55 19.48 26.05 -38.03
C ASP A 55 18.08 26.08 -37.44
N GLN A 56 17.16 26.85 -38.05
CA GLN A 56 15.76 26.91 -37.62
C GLN A 56 15.03 25.61 -37.93
N ASP A 57 15.22 25.03 -39.11
CA ASP A 57 14.62 23.76 -39.50
C ASP A 57 15.06 22.63 -38.56
N ILE A 58 16.34 22.60 -38.17
CA ILE A 58 16.87 21.63 -37.20
C ILE A 58 16.15 21.77 -35.85
N MET A 59 15.99 23.00 -35.34
CA MET A 59 15.28 23.24 -34.08
C MET A 59 13.81 22.81 -34.18
N SER A 60 13.12 23.13 -35.27
CA SER A 60 11.72 22.74 -35.48
C SER A 60 11.58 21.20 -35.54
N TYR A 61 12.49 20.49 -36.19
CA TYR A 61 12.48 19.03 -36.20
C TYR A 61 12.81 18.42 -34.83
N LEU A 62 13.74 19.02 -34.06
CA LEU A 62 14.01 18.60 -32.68
C LEU A 62 12.77 18.80 -31.78
N ALA A 63 12.14 19.99 -31.86
CA ALA A 63 10.93 20.27 -31.10
C ALA A 63 9.79 19.29 -31.48
N THR A 64 9.63 18.99 -32.78
CA THR A 64 8.67 17.99 -33.28
C THR A 64 8.97 16.60 -32.72
N GLY A 65 10.25 16.20 -32.72
CA GLY A 65 10.69 14.90 -32.15
C GLY A 65 10.37 14.78 -30.67
N LEU A 66 10.60 15.86 -29.88
CA LEU A 66 10.24 15.90 -28.47
C LEU A 66 8.72 15.79 -28.26
N LEU A 67 7.92 16.51 -29.07
CA LEU A 67 6.45 16.41 -29.02
C LEU A 67 5.96 14.99 -29.38
N LEU A 68 6.60 14.33 -30.36
CA LEU A 68 6.29 12.96 -30.70
C LEU A 68 6.59 11.99 -29.54
N LEU A 69 7.74 12.14 -28.89
CA LEU A 69 8.06 11.36 -27.69
C LEU A 69 7.04 11.59 -26.57
N MET A 70 6.63 12.83 -26.36
CA MET A 70 5.62 13.17 -25.36
C MET A 70 4.23 12.60 -25.70
N MET A 71 3.88 12.58 -26.98
CA MET A 71 2.66 11.93 -27.46
C MET A 71 2.69 10.43 -27.15
N MET A 72 3.79 9.75 -27.53
CA MET A 72 3.95 8.31 -27.27
C MET A 72 3.93 7.99 -25.78
N TYR A 73 4.65 8.78 -24.98
CA TYR A 73 4.66 8.65 -23.51
C TYR A 73 3.26 8.79 -22.93
N SER A 74 2.52 9.82 -23.36
CA SER A 74 1.15 10.05 -22.88
C SER A 74 0.19 8.93 -23.26
N LEU A 75 0.30 8.38 -24.47
CA LEU A 75 -0.47 7.22 -24.88
C LEU A 75 -0.11 5.97 -24.06
N ALA A 76 1.16 5.74 -23.77
CA ALA A 76 1.60 4.63 -22.92
C ALA A 76 1.02 4.75 -21.49
N VAL A 77 1.07 5.94 -20.91
CA VAL A 77 0.47 6.21 -19.58
C VAL A 77 -1.05 6.01 -19.61
N TYR A 78 -1.73 6.43 -20.70
CA TYR A 78 -3.16 6.19 -20.86
C TYR A 78 -3.48 4.69 -20.89
N VAL A 79 -2.74 3.88 -21.65
CA VAL A 79 -2.95 2.43 -21.74
C VAL A 79 -2.81 1.75 -20.36
N GLN A 80 -1.83 2.18 -19.55
CA GLN A 80 -1.60 1.64 -18.21
C GLN A 80 -2.67 2.07 -17.18
N GLY A 81 -3.06 3.34 -17.19
CA GLY A 81 -3.90 3.93 -16.14
C GLY A 81 -5.32 4.31 -16.57
N ARG A 82 -5.63 4.24 -17.87
CA ARG A 82 -6.91 4.66 -18.50
C ARG A 82 -7.36 6.09 -18.11
N ARG A 83 -6.40 6.95 -17.77
CA ARG A 83 -6.65 8.35 -17.39
C ARG A 83 -6.82 9.21 -18.66
N ILE A 84 -8.00 9.73 -18.88
CA ILE A 84 -8.40 10.43 -20.12
C ILE A 84 -7.60 11.72 -20.38
N GLU A 85 -7.05 12.35 -19.34
CA GLU A 85 -6.21 13.54 -19.49
C GLU A 85 -5.01 13.30 -20.40
N PHE A 86 -4.43 12.09 -20.38
CA PHE A 86 -3.27 11.77 -21.22
C PHE A 86 -3.61 11.64 -22.71
N ILE A 87 -4.83 11.24 -23.06
CA ILE A 87 -5.30 11.30 -24.47
C ILE A 87 -5.37 12.76 -24.92
N HIS A 88 -5.92 13.65 -24.08
CA HIS A 88 -6.02 15.05 -24.46
C HIS A 88 -4.65 15.68 -24.65
N TYR A 89 -3.67 15.35 -23.79
CA TYR A 89 -2.30 15.82 -23.95
C TYR A 89 -1.62 15.22 -25.19
N ALA A 90 -1.83 13.94 -25.48
CA ALA A 90 -1.31 13.31 -26.67
C ALA A 90 -1.83 13.97 -27.95
N LEU A 91 -3.13 14.32 -27.99
CA LEU A 91 -3.73 15.06 -29.11
C LEU A 91 -3.17 16.48 -29.23
N TYR A 92 -2.99 17.19 -28.11
CA TYR A 92 -2.31 18.49 -28.09
C TYR A 92 -0.90 18.38 -28.70
N ALA A 93 -0.08 17.44 -28.20
CA ALA A 93 1.28 17.23 -28.69
C ALA A 93 1.31 16.84 -30.18
N MET A 94 0.36 16.01 -30.61
CA MET A 94 0.20 15.63 -32.02
C MET A 94 -0.09 16.82 -32.92
N PHE A 95 -1.12 17.62 -32.61
CA PHE A 95 -1.48 18.77 -33.43
C PHE A 95 -0.35 19.81 -33.46
N THR A 96 0.26 20.12 -32.32
CA THR A 96 1.38 21.06 -32.24
C THR A 96 2.61 20.53 -33.00
N GLY A 97 2.92 19.24 -32.88
CA GLY A 97 4.01 18.60 -33.60
C GLY A 97 3.80 18.62 -35.11
N ILE A 98 2.60 18.28 -35.59
CA ILE A 98 2.24 18.36 -37.02
C ILE A 98 2.39 19.80 -37.53
N MET A 99 1.95 20.79 -36.76
CA MET A 99 2.09 22.19 -37.13
C MET A 99 3.56 22.60 -37.30
N LEU A 100 4.42 22.29 -36.32
CA LEU A 100 5.85 22.62 -36.38
C LEU A 100 6.55 21.91 -37.52
N PHE A 101 6.27 20.61 -37.69
CA PHE A 101 6.82 19.81 -38.79
C PHE A 101 6.46 20.38 -40.16
N LEU A 102 5.17 20.68 -40.39
CA LEU A 102 4.71 21.22 -41.66
C LEU A 102 5.28 22.62 -41.91
N LYS A 103 5.40 23.47 -40.89
CA LYS A 103 6.04 24.78 -41.04
C LYS A 103 7.49 24.67 -41.51
N ALA A 104 8.31 23.82 -40.90
CA ALA A 104 9.68 23.58 -41.31
C ALA A 104 9.77 22.93 -42.70
N PHE A 105 8.97 21.89 -42.93
CA PHE A 105 9.00 21.14 -44.17
C PHE A 105 8.53 21.93 -45.40
N LEU A 106 7.57 22.82 -45.24
CA LEU A 106 6.96 23.60 -46.33
C LEU A 106 7.62 24.96 -46.55
N GLN A 107 8.48 25.42 -45.63
CA GLN A 107 9.01 26.80 -45.59
C GLN A 107 9.64 27.29 -46.89
N LEU A 108 10.32 26.44 -47.64
CA LEU A 108 10.94 26.80 -48.93
C LEU A 108 10.21 26.22 -50.15
N ARG A 109 9.05 25.60 -49.94
CA ARG A 109 8.28 24.94 -50.99
C ARG A 109 7.12 25.83 -51.44
N HIS A 110 7.07 26.19 -52.70
CA HIS A 110 6.00 27.00 -53.29
C HIS A 110 4.97 26.10 -54.01
N THR A 111 4.27 25.25 -53.21
CA THR A 111 3.22 24.36 -53.72
C THR A 111 1.83 24.91 -53.37
N PRO A 112 0.76 24.57 -54.13
CA PRO A 112 -0.61 24.91 -53.77
C PRO A 112 -0.98 24.47 -52.35
N PHE A 113 -0.44 23.34 -51.88
CA PHE A 113 -0.66 22.84 -50.54
C PHE A 113 -0.02 23.78 -49.47
N ASN A 114 1.19 24.29 -49.74
CA ASN A 114 1.82 25.22 -48.80
C ASN A 114 0.98 26.51 -48.63
N PHE A 115 0.45 27.03 -49.72
CA PHE A 115 -0.43 28.21 -49.65
C PHE A 115 -1.70 27.92 -48.86
N PHE A 116 -2.34 26.76 -49.09
CA PHE A 116 -3.52 26.34 -48.31
C PHE A 116 -3.18 26.15 -46.83
N PHE A 117 -1.99 25.59 -46.53
CA PHE A 117 -1.52 25.42 -45.17
C PHE A 117 -1.34 26.77 -44.47
N GLU A 118 -0.61 27.71 -45.07
CA GLU A 118 -0.36 29.02 -44.47
C GLU A 118 -1.62 29.91 -44.36
N GLU A 119 -2.56 29.79 -45.31
CA GLU A 119 -3.78 30.61 -45.34
C GLU A 119 -4.88 30.09 -44.41
N TYR A 120 -4.93 28.77 -44.14
CA TYR A 120 -6.10 28.21 -43.48
C TYR A 120 -5.72 27.11 -42.47
N LEU A 121 -4.94 26.12 -42.91
CA LEU A 121 -4.77 24.87 -42.15
C LEU A 121 -3.91 25.07 -40.89
N ASP A 122 -2.94 25.96 -40.93
CA ASP A 122 -2.07 26.33 -39.81
C ASP A 122 -2.91 26.78 -38.58
N LEU A 123 -3.84 27.71 -38.77
CA LEU A 123 -4.70 28.16 -37.69
C LEU A 123 -5.64 27.06 -37.16
N ILE A 124 -6.19 26.22 -38.06
CA ILE A 124 -7.07 25.13 -37.64
C ILE A 124 -6.32 24.12 -36.78
N ILE A 125 -5.09 23.75 -37.20
CA ILE A 125 -4.24 22.81 -36.43
C ILE A 125 -3.86 23.41 -35.07
N LEU A 126 -3.43 24.69 -35.04
CA LEU A 126 -3.10 25.39 -33.80
C LEU A 126 -4.26 25.41 -32.82
N CYS A 127 -5.44 25.85 -33.28
CA CYS A 127 -6.63 25.94 -32.43
C CYS A 127 -7.13 24.56 -31.96
N SER A 128 -7.01 23.55 -32.82
CA SER A 128 -7.31 22.16 -32.41
C SER A 128 -6.37 21.69 -31.30
N GLY A 129 -5.08 22.00 -31.40
CA GLY A 129 -4.11 21.74 -30.33
C GLY A 129 -4.51 22.43 -29.03
N VAL A 130 -4.77 23.75 -29.07
CA VAL A 130 -5.19 24.53 -27.89
C VAL A 130 -6.50 24.02 -27.27
N PHE A 131 -7.45 23.59 -28.08
CA PHE A 131 -8.69 22.99 -27.60
C PHE A 131 -8.42 21.73 -26.75
N PHE A 132 -7.56 20.83 -27.24
CA PHE A 132 -7.17 19.64 -26.47
C PHE A 132 -6.32 20.00 -25.26
N TYR A 133 -5.51 21.05 -25.32
CA TYR A 133 -4.78 21.58 -24.16
C TYR A 133 -5.73 22.08 -23.06
N PHE A 134 -6.80 22.82 -23.39
CA PHE A 134 -7.78 23.23 -22.39
C PHE A 134 -8.49 22.02 -21.77
N LYS A 135 -8.88 21.03 -22.56
CA LYS A 135 -9.44 19.76 -22.03
C LYS A 135 -8.47 19.04 -21.14
N PHE A 136 -7.18 18.98 -21.54
CA PHE A 136 -6.13 18.43 -20.72
C PHE A 136 -6.03 19.14 -19.36
N LEU A 137 -5.91 20.47 -19.36
CA LEU A 137 -5.82 21.26 -18.13
C LEU A 137 -6.99 20.99 -17.19
N ARG A 138 -8.20 20.90 -17.72
CA ARG A 138 -9.41 20.67 -16.93
C ARG A 138 -9.40 19.31 -16.23
N HIS A 139 -8.99 18.27 -16.91
CA HIS A 139 -8.95 16.91 -16.33
C HIS A 139 -7.71 16.71 -15.46
N PHE A 140 -6.53 17.14 -15.91
CA PHE A 140 -5.28 16.96 -15.20
C PHE A 140 -5.23 17.68 -13.85
N LEU A 141 -5.76 18.91 -13.79
CA LEU A 141 -5.86 19.72 -12.58
C LEU A 141 -7.15 19.47 -11.77
N GLU A 142 -8.00 18.55 -12.24
CA GLU A 142 -9.29 18.26 -11.59
C GLU A 142 -10.10 19.55 -11.32
N THR A 143 -10.11 20.46 -12.31
CA THR A 143 -10.64 21.82 -12.11
C THR A 143 -12.12 21.86 -11.71
N SER A 144 -12.91 20.84 -12.05
CA SER A 144 -14.31 20.73 -11.66
C SER A 144 -14.51 20.69 -10.14
N THR A 145 -13.59 20.06 -9.41
CA THR A 145 -13.66 19.90 -7.96
C THR A 145 -12.78 20.90 -7.23
N ARG A 146 -11.52 21.07 -7.68
CA ARG A 146 -10.52 21.90 -6.97
C ARG A 146 -10.57 23.39 -7.34
N HIS A 147 -10.91 23.71 -8.61
CA HIS A 147 -10.83 25.07 -9.17
C HIS A 147 -12.07 25.44 -10.00
N PRO A 148 -13.29 25.49 -9.42
CA PRO A 148 -14.54 25.63 -10.18
C PRO A 148 -14.63 26.91 -11.02
N GLN A 149 -14.02 28.00 -10.57
CA GLN A 149 -13.97 29.26 -11.36
C GLN A 149 -13.12 29.07 -12.62
N LEU A 150 -11.93 28.49 -12.49
CA LEU A 150 -11.05 28.20 -13.62
C LEU A 150 -11.71 27.22 -14.60
N ASN A 151 -12.42 26.22 -14.10
CA ASN A 151 -13.17 25.27 -14.93
C ASN A 151 -14.21 25.97 -15.82
N LYS A 152 -14.94 26.94 -15.27
CA LYS A 152 -15.89 27.74 -16.06
C LYS A 152 -15.20 28.51 -17.18
N VAL A 153 -14.11 29.21 -16.86
CA VAL A 153 -13.32 29.96 -17.84
C VAL A 153 -12.83 29.07 -18.98
N LEU A 154 -12.18 27.96 -18.67
CA LEU A 154 -11.66 27.02 -19.68
C LEU A 154 -12.79 26.40 -20.51
N LYS A 155 -13.92 26.04 -19.91
CA LYS A 155 -15.08 25.49 -20.63
C LYS A 155 -15.70 26.53 -21.58
N TYR A 156 -15.83 27.77 -21.16
CA TYR A 156 -16.31 28.83 -22.05
C TYR A 156 -15.31 29.12 -23.18
N ALA A 157 -14.01 29.12 -22.88
CA ALA A 157 -12.96 29.30 -23.89
C ALA A 157 -12.99 28.18 -24.94
N GLU A 158 -13.20 26.92 -24.55
CA GLU A 158 -13.37 25.78 -25.48
C GLU A 158 -14.54 26.04 -26.44
N TRP A 159 -15.70 26.44 -25.91
CA TRP A 159 -16.89 26.72 -26.72
C TRP A 159 -16.69 27.90 -27.67
N VAL A 160 -16.16 29.01 -27.17
CA VAL A 160 -15.88 30.21 -27.97
C VAL A 160 -14.89 29.88 -29.08
N LEU A 161 -13.83 29.12 -28.78
CA LEU A 161 -12.83 28.70 -29.76
C LEU A 161 -13.46 27.89 -30.89
N TRP A 162 -14.33 26.93 -30.58
CA TRP A 162 -15.07 26.16 -31.57
C TRP A 162 -15.95 27.01 -32.47
N VAL A 163 -16.70 27.92 -31.89
CA VAL A 163 -17.56 28.84 -32.64
C VAL A 163 -16.73 29.74 -33.57
N LEU A 164 -15.61 30.28 -33.07
CA LEU A 164 -14.69 31.08 -33.87
C LEU A 164 -14.06 30.29 -35.02
N LEU A 165 -13.69 29.03 -34.83
CA LEU A 165 -13.16 28.16 -35.87
C LEU A 165 -14.21 27.89 -36.95
N LEU A 166 -15.44 27.58 -36.58
CA LEU A 166 -16.54 27.41 -37.55
C LEU A 166 -16.80 28.66 -38.36
N LEU A 167 -16.82 29.81 -37.69
CA LEU A 167 -17.00 31.11 -38.35
C LEU A 167 -15.83 31.46 -39.29
N TYR A 168 -14.58 31.22 -38.85
CA TYR A 168 -13.37 31.37 -39.65
C TYR A 168 -13.42 30.49 -40.91
N SER A 169 -13.78 29.21 -40.75
CA SER A 169 -13.93 28.28 -41.87
C SER A 169 -15.04 28.71 -42.84
N ALA A 170 -16.19 29.19 -42.32
CA ALA A 170 -17.27 29.69 -43.16
C ALA A 170 -16.84 30.91 -43.96
N ILE A 171 -16.13 31.87 -43.34
CA ILE A 171 -15.63 33.07 -44.02
C ILE A 171 -14.61 32.67 -45.09
N TYR A 172 -13.71 31.71 -44.80
CA TYR A 172 -12.70 31.25 -45.73
C TYR A 172 -13.30 30.62 -46.98
N PHE A 173 -14.26 29.70 -46.84
CA PHE A 173 -14.84 28.99 -47.97
C PHE A 173 -15.94 29.72 -48.71
N PHE A 174 -16.70 30.59 -48.03
CA PHE A 174 -17.88 31.24 -48.62
C PHE A 174 -17.68 32.73 -48.98
N THR A 175 -16.54 33.35 -48.59
CA THR A 175 -16.28 34.74 -48.86
C THR A 175 -14.85 35.02 -49.29
N ASP A 176 -14.64 36.13 -50.05
CA ASP A 176 -13.29 36.60 -50.44
C ASP A 176 -12.76 37.68 -49.50
N LYS A 177 -13.30 37.79 -48.27
CA LYS A 177 -12.96 38.87 -47.32
C LYS A 177 -11.73 38.52 -46.47
N TYR A 178 -10.53 38.51 -47.10
CA TYR A 178 -9.29 38.18 -46.40
C TYR A 178 -8.95 39.09 -45.21
N ILE A 179 -9.35 40.38 -45.26
CA ILE A 179 -9.14 41.31 -44.14
C ILE A 179 -9.86 40.82 -42.89
N LEU A 180 -11.09 40.30 -43.05
CA LEU A 180 -11.86 39.75 -41.92
C LEU A 180 -11.21 38.49 -41.34
N LEU A 181 -10.68 37.60 -42.19
CA LEU A 181 -9.92 36.43 -41.78
C LEU A 181 -8.70 36.83 -40.95
N ASN A 182 -7.95 37.82 -41.44
CA ASN A 182 -6.79 38.32 -40.75
C ASN A 182 -7.12 38.95 -39.37
N ILE A 183 -8.19 39.71 -39.27
CA ILE A 183 -8.68 40.26 -37.99
C ILE A 183 -9.07 39.12 -37.06
N MET A 184 -9.80 38.14 -37.54
CA MET A 184 -10.20 36.97 -36.72
C MET A 184 -8.99 36.21 -36.18
N GLU A 185 -8.01 35.90 -37.02
CA GLU A 185 -6.82 35.19 -36.63
C GLU A 185 -5.97 35.99 -35.64
N ASN A 186 -5.55 37.21 -36.04
CA ASN A 186 -4.53 37.95 -35.32
C ASN A 186 -5.04 38.77 -34.15
N MET A 187 -6.30 39.21 -34.19
CA MET A 187 -6.89 39.98 -33.09
C MET A 187 -7.81 39.08 -32.22
N VAL A 188 -8.82 38.43 -32.80
CA VAL A 188 -9.86 37.79 -32.00
C VAL A 188 -9.35 36.51 -31.36
N ILE A 189 -8.82 35.57 -32.16
CA ILE A 189 -8.43 34.23 -31.66
C ILE A 189 -7.16 34.30 -30.79
N LYS A 190 -6.13 35.03 -31.26
CA LYS A 190 -4.87 35.18 -30.48
C LYS A 190 -5.09 35.96 -29.18
N LEU A 191 -5.96 37.00 -29.20
CA LEU A 191 -6.34 37.75 -28.00
C LEU A 191 -7.12 36.86 -27.00
N LEU A 192 -8.04 36.04 -27.47
CA LEU A 192 -8.77 35.08 -26.63
C LEU A 192 -7.78 34.13 -25.91
N MET A 193 -6.83 33.57 -26.66
CA MET A 193 -5.82 32.68 -26.09
C MET A 193 -4.96 33.39 -25.04
N LEU A 194 -4.53 34.62 -25.31
CA LEU A 194 -3.76 35.43 -24.36
C LEU A 194 -4.55 35.73 -23.09
N VAL A 195 -5.81 36.18 -23.21
CA VAL A 195 -6.67 36.47 -22.06
C VAL A 195 -6.88 35.23 -21.19
N VAL A 196 -7.18 34.10 -21.80
CA VAL A 196 -7.33 32.81 -21.04
C VAL A 196 -6.04 32.43 -20.36
N GLY A 197 -4.88 32.56 -21.02
CA GLY A 197 -3.58 32.34 -20.45
C GLY A 197 -3.27 33.24 -19.25
N VAL A 198 -3.55 34.52 -19.35
CA VAL A 198 -3.37 35.51 -18.25
C VAL A 198 -4.28 35.19 -17.06
N ILE A 199 -5.55 34.84 -17.31
CA ILE A 199 -6.48 34.40 -16.24
C ILE A 199 -5.96 33.15 -15.56
N PHE A 200 -5.48 32.16 -16.33
CA PHE A 200 -4.90 30.94 -15.82
C PHE A 200 -3.69 31.22 -14.91
N ILE A 201 -2.73 32.03 -15.37
CA ILE A 201 -1.55 32.43 -14.61
C ILE A 201 -1.93 33.17 -13.33
N SER A 202 -2.83 34.16 -13.42
CA SER A 202 -3.31 34.89 -12.25
C SER A 202 -3.95 33.98 -11.21
N HIS A 203 -4.69 32.96 -11.65
CA HIS A 203 -5.28 31.97 -10.77
C HIS A 203 -4.22 31.07 -10.15
N SER A 204 -3.19 30.65 -10.91
CA SER A 204 -2.10 29.79 -10.43
C SER A 204 -1.22 30.46 -9.37
N ILE A 205 -1.00 31.77 -9.47
CA ILE A 205 -0.23 32.53 -8.48
C ILE A 205 -1.01 32.69 -7.18
N LYS A 206 -2.34 32.92 -7.25
CA LYS A 206 -3.20 33.16 -6.09
C LYS A 206 -3.50 31.91 -5.25
N LYS A 207 -3.41 30.72 -5.84
CA LYS A 207 -3.75 29.47 -5.18
C LYS A 207 -2.48 28.72 -4.73
N ASP A 208 -2.54 28.11 -3.54
CA ASP A 208 -1.44 27.33 -3.01
C ASP A 208 -1.56 25.83 -3.42
N ASP A 209 -1.69 25.60 -4.72
CA ASP A 209 -1.68 24.27 -5.31
C ASP A 209 -0.38 24.08 -6.08
N LYS A 210 0.46 23.14 -5.65
CA LYS A 210 1.77 22.89 -6.26
C LYS A 210 1.67 22.43 -7.70
N LEU A 211 0.69 21.57 -8.03
CA LEU A 211 0.49 21.09 -9.39
C LEU A 211 0.09 22.24 -10.32
N LEU A 212 -0.85 23.09 -9.86
CA LEU A 212 -1.27 24.28 -10.59
C LEU A 212 -0.11 25.27 -10.79
N LYS A 213 0.79 25.41 -9.79
CA LYS A 213 1.99 26.26 -9.90
C LYS A 213 2.97 25.75 -10.95
N TYR A 214 3.25 24.43 -11.01
CA TYR A 214 4.12 23.89 -12.07
C TYR A 214 3.59 24.21 -13.46
N ILE A 215 2.32 23.91 -13.72
CA ILE A 215 1.70 24.22 -15.03
C ILE A 215 1.65 25.74 -15.27
N GLY A 216 1.40 26.53 -14.23
CA GLY A 216 1.43 28.00 -14.29
C GLY A 216 2.79 28.55 -14.74
N HIS A 217 3.89 28.04 -14.19
CA HIS A 217 5.24 28.46 -14.62
C HIS A 217 5.54 28.09 -16.07
N GLY A 218 5.10 26.90 -16.52
CA GLY A 218 5.19 26.52 -17.94
C GLY A 218 4.44 27.49 -18.86
N ASN A 219 3.20 27.83 -18.52
CA ASN A 219 2.42 28.81 -19.28
C ASN A 219 3.04 30.23 -19.25
N ILE A 220 3.62 30.66 -18.13
CA ILE A 220 4.36 31.93 -18.06
C ILE A 220 5.53 31.91 -19.05
N ALA A 221 6.35 30.85 -19.05
CA ALA A 221 7.47 30.70 -19.97
C ALA A 221 7.01 30.74 -21.43
N LEU A 222 5.95 30.01 -21.78
CA LEU A 222 5.39 29.98 -23.12
C LEU A 222 4.89 31.37 -23.56
N ILE A 223 4.15 32.09 -22.69
CA ILE A 223 3.63 33.44 -23.02
C ILE A 223 4.78 34.43 -23.19
N ILE A 224 5.79 34.42 -22.32
CA ILE A 224 6.95 35.33 -22.45
C ILE A 224 7.70 35.03 -23.76
N CYS A 225 8.01 33.78 -24.04
CA CYS A 225 8.68 33.40 -25.27
C CYS A 225 7.86 33.71 -26.51
N SER A 226 6.55 33.49 -26.48
CA SER A 226 5.64 33.83 -27.56
C SER A 226 5.55 35.35 -27.77
N ALA A 227 5.59 36.15 -26.72
CA ALA A 227 5.64 37.62 -26.81
C ALA A 227 6.94 38.12 -27.48
N VAL A 228 8.10 37.52 -27.13
CA VAL A 228 9.38 37.82 -27.80
C VAL A 228 9.31 37.41 -29.28
N SER A 229 8.76 36.24 -29.59
CA SER A 229 8.54 35.79 -30.96
C SER A 229 7.68 36.77 -31.76
N LEU A 230 6.56 37.21 -31.19
CA LEU A 230 5.69 38.19 -31.84
C LEU A 230 6.37 39.55 -32.00
N PHE A 231 7.13 40.04 -31.03
CA PHE A 231 7.91 41.25 -31.11
C PHE A 231 8.91 41.21 -32.26
N LEU A 232 9.69 40.16 -32.38
CA LEU A 232 10.65 39.97 -33.47
C LEU A 232 9.95 39.88 -34.85
N MET A 233 8.80 39.24 -34.92
CA MET A 233 8.01 39.12 -36.14
C MET A 233 7.47 40.47 -36.62
N THR A 234 7.03 41.32 -35.69
CA THR A 234 6.40 42.62 -36.00
C THR A 234 7.43 43.71 -36.26
N THR A 235 8.45 43.84 -35.41
CA THR A 235 9.46 44.91 -35.50
C THR A 235 10.53 44.61 -36.53
N ARG A 236 10.85 43.31 -36.75
CA ARG A 236 11.95 42.84 -37.58
C ARG A 236 13.33 43.39 -37.16
N ILE A 237 13.44 43.85 -35.93
CA ILE A 237 14.71 44.30 -35.34
C ILE A 237 15.47 43.07 -34.90
N PRO A 238 16.69 42.80 -35.46
CA PRO A 238 17.49 41.66 -35.05
C PRO A 238 18.06 41.88 -33.64
N ILE A 239 18.04 40.82 -32.80
CA ILE A 239 18.64 40.86 -31.46
C ILE A 239 20.18 40.96 -31.60
N ILE A 240 20.72 40.28 -32.61
CA ILE A 240 22.16 40.34 -32.94
C ILE A 240 22.31 41.02 -34.30
N PRO A 241 22.59 42.33 -34.35
CA PRO A 241 22.69 43.06 -35.61
C PRO A 241 23.78 42.60 -36.55
N SER A 242 24.89 42.04 -36.00
CA SER A 242 26.07 41.60 -36.78
C SER A 242 25.88 40.28 -37.51
N ASN A 243 24.84 39.50 -37.17
CA ASN A 243 24.61 38.17 -37.75
C ASN A 243 23.14 37.90 -38.05
N ASN A 244 22.69 38.22 -39.24
CA ASN A 244 21.31 38.01 -39.69
C ASN A 244 20.90 36.52 -39.79
N SER A 245 21.85 35.60 -39.86
CA SER A 245 21.59 34.17 -39.90
C SER A 245 21.49 33.54 -38.53
N SER A 246 21.83 34.28 -37.45
CA SER A 246 21.75 33.78 -36.10
C SER A 246 20.35 33.25 -35.74
N LEU A 247 20.30 32.08 -35.14
CA LEU A 247 19.07 31.45 -34.62
C LEU A 247 18.31 32.39 -33.69
N LEU A 248 19.03 33.21 -32.89
CA LEU A 248 18.43 34.19 -31.97
C LEU A 248 17.66 35.32 -32.67
N ASN A 249 17.86 35.53 -33.97
CA ASN A 249 17.10 36.50 -34.75
C ASN A 249 15.82 35.91 -35.37
N LYS A 250 15.57 34.59 -35.18
CA LYS A 250 14.40 33.91 -35.72
C LYS A 250 13.28 33.92 -34.71
N SER A 251 12.12 34.48 -35.06
CA SER A 251 10.96 34.53 -34.18
C SER A 251 10.47 33.14 -33.76
N MET A 252 10.49 32.16 -34.68
CA MET A 252 10.04 30.80 -34.44
C MET A 252 10.83 30.10 -33.34
N PHE A 253 12.14 30.38 -33.24
CA PHE A 253 13.02 29.82 -32.19
C PHE A 253 12.48 30.08 -30.78
N TYR A 254 12.01 31.30 -30.51
CA TYR A 254 11.48 31.64 -29.17
C TYR A 254 10.17 30.92 -28.90
N TYR A 255 9.30 30.77 -29.90
CA TYR A 255 8.06 30.01 -29.75
C TYR A 255 8.34 28.54 -29.42
N GLU A 256 9.28 27.91 -30.15
CA GLU A 256 9.73 26.54 -29.91
C GLU A 256 10.39 26.37 -28.54
N LEU A 257 11.22 27.32 -28.14
CA LEU A 257 11.82 27.37 -26.80
C LEU A 257 10.74 27.44 -25.72
N GLY A 258 9.73 28.26 -25.90
CA GLY A 258 8.58 28.37 -25.00
C GLY A 258 7.82 27.06 -24.85
N LEU A 259 7.61 26.33 -25.95
CA LEU A 259 6.99 25.00 -25.93
C LEU A 259 7.84 23.97 -25.18
N ILE A 260 9.15 23.96 -25.38
CA ILE A 260 10.08 23.04 -24.67
C ILE A 260 10.06 23.33 -23.16
N LEU A 261 10.06 24.60 -22.77
CA LEU A 261 9.95 24.99 -21.36
C LEU A 261 8.61 24.57 -20.76
N GLU A 262 7.51 24.83 -21.47
CA GLU A 262 6.17 24.40 -21.04
C GLU A 262 6.12 22.87 -20.82
N MET A 263 6.65 22.09 -21.77
CA MET A 263 6.75 20.63 -21.65
C MET A 263 7.59 20.22 -20.43
N THR A 264 8.70 20.91 -20.16
CA THR A 264 9.58 20.63 -19.02
C THR A 264 8.83 20.82 -17.70
N PHE A 265 8.14 21.95 -17.55
CA PHE A 265 7.32 22.20 -16.36
C PHE A 265 6.15 21.23 -16.23
N PHE A 266 5.54 20.83 -17.35
CA PHE A 266 4.52 19.79 -17.34
C PHE A 266 5.08 18.46 -16.83
N MET A 267 6.26 18.03 -17.31
CA MET A 267 6.92 16.81 -16.84
C MET A 267 7.24 16.88 -15.34
N MET A 268 7.68 18.03 -14.83
CA MET A 268 7.90 18.24 -13.40
C MET A 268 6.59 18.11 -12.60
N GLY A 269 5.53 18.74 -13.10
CA GLY A 269 4.20 18.63 -12.50
C GLY A 269 3.66 17.19 -12.49
N LEU A 270 3.85 16.47 -13.58
CA LEU A 270 3.47 15.07 -13.71
C LEU A 270 4.25 14.17 -12.75
N ALA A 271 5.58 14.36 -12.68
CA ALA A 271 6.44 13.62 -11.75
C ALA A 271 6.00 13.85 -10.29
N TRP A 272 5.67 15.11 -9.95
CA TRP A 272 5.16 15.46 -8.64
C TRP A 272 3.79 14.79 -8.35
N LYS A 273 2.85 14.83 -9.31
CA LYS A 273 1.53 14.18 -9.18
C LYS A 273 1.69 12.67 -8.98
N ASN A 274 2.48 12.01 -9.81
CA ASN A 274 2.72 10.57 -9.71
C ASN A 274 3.34 10.19 -8.36
N LYS A 275 4.33 10.96 -7.88
CA LYS A 275 4.92 10.74 -6.55
C LYS A 275 3.89 10.85 -5.44
N THR A 276 3.01 11.87 -5.49
CA THR A 276 1.98 12.08 -4.49
C THR A 276 0.94 10.95 -4.50
N ASP A 277 0.50 10.53 -5.69
CA ASP A 277 -0.45 9.43 -5.86
C ASP A 277 0.12 8.11 -5.32
N ILE A 278 1.40 7.81 -5.59
CA ILE A 278 2.07 6.62 -5.07
C ILE A 278 2.14 6.64 -3.54
N ILE A 279 2.54 7.79 -2.96
CA ILE A 279 2.60 7.93 -1.49
C ILE A 279 1.23 7.69 -0.87
N GLN A 280 0.18 8.27 -1.44
CA GLN A 280 -1.19 8.09 -0.95
C GLN A 280 -1.64 6.63 -1.03
N GLN A 281 -1.38 5.95 -2.15
CA GLN A 281 -1.70 4.53 -2.31
C GLN A 281 -0.96 3.63 -1.31
N VAL A 282 0.33 3.92 -1.05
CA VAL A 282 1.12 3.17 -0.07
C VAL A 282 0.55 3.37 1.33
N GLN A 283 0.23 4.62 1.72
CA GLN A 283 -0.36 4.93 3.02
C GLN A 283 -1.73 4.25 3.21
N GLU A 284 -2.57 4.25 2.19
CA GLU A 284 -3.88 3.59 2.23
C GLU A 284 -3.74 2.06 2.36
N LYS A 285 -2.80 1.47 1.62
CA LYS A 285 -2.49 0.04 1.71
C LYS A 285 -1.95 -0.35 3.08
N GLU A 286 -1.06 0.46 3.66
CA GLU A 286 -0.57 0.22 5.03
C GLU A 286 -1.68 0.32 6.07
N LYS A 287 -2.57 1.32 5.95
CA LYS A 287 -3.72 1.47 6.84
C LYS A 287 -4.62 0.24 6.80
N LEU A 288 -4.98 -0.21 5.59
CA LEU A 288 -5.77 -1.43 5.39
C LEU A 288 -5.10 -2.68 5.99
N LYS A 289 -3.77 -2.79 5.82
CA LYS A 289 -3.00 -3.91 6.39
C LYS A 289 -3.07 -3.92 7.92
N ARG A 290 -2.83 -2.77 8.56
CA ARG A 290 -2.90 -2.63 10.03
C ARG A 290 -4.31 -2.93 10.57
N GLU A 291 -5.34 -2.50 9.85
CA GLU A 291 -6.74 -2.75 10.23
C GLU A 291 -7.09 -4.24 10.16
N LYS A 292 -6.60 -4.95 9.12
CA LYS A 292 -6.73 -6.40 9.00
C LYS A 292 -5.98 -7.15 10.11
N GLU A 293 -4.74 -6.79 10.39
CA GLU A 293 -3.94 -7.39 11.47
C GLU A 293 -4.62 -7.19 12.83
N ARG A 294 -5.18 -6.00 13.07
CA ARG A 294 -5.95 -5.73 14.29
C ARG A 294 -7.20 -6.61 14.40
N GLN A 295 -7.98 -6.75 13.33
CA GLN A 295 -9.16 -7.62 13.32
C GLN A 295 -8.80 -9.10 13.56
N GLU A 296 -7.72 -9.57 12.96
CA GLU A 296 -7.21 -10.93 13.19
C GLU A 296 -6.80 -11.14 14.66
N TYR A 297 -6.12 -10.15 15.26
CA TYR A 297 -5.75 -10.19 16.66
C TYR A 297 -6.97 -10.17 17.59
N GLU A 298 -7.93 -9.27 17.36
CA GLU A 298 -9.18 -9.19 18.12
C GLU A 298 -9.98 -10.49 18.02
N SER A 299 -10.04 -11.10 16.84
CA SER A 299 -10.70 -12.40 16.63
C SER A 299 -10.02 -13.52 17.41
N LYS A 300 -8.69 -13.60 17.39
CA LYS A 300 -7.94 -14.58 18.18
C LYS A 300 -8.17 -14.41 19.67
N MET A 301 -8.14 -13.17 20.16
CA MET A 301 -8.42 -12.88 21.57
C MET A 301 -9.85 -13.24 21.97
N ALA A 302 -10.84 -12.96 21.11
CA ALA A 302 -12.22 -13.35 21.36
C ALA A 302 -12.40 -14.87 21.48
N VAL A 303 -11.72 -15.66 20.62
CA VAL A 303 -11.74 -17.13 20.71
C VAL A 303 -11.08 -17.62 22.00
N LEU A 304 -9.94 -17.04 22.39
CA LEU A 304 -9.26 -17.40 23.65
C LEU A 304 -10.14 -17.10 24.87
N ASN A 305 -10.75 -15.92 24.90
CA ASN A 305 -11.65 -15.51 26.00
C ASN A 305 -12.90 -16.40 26.06
N ALA A 306 -13.50 -16.73 24.92
CA ALA A 306 -14.65 -17.63 24.87
C ALA A 306 -14.28 -19.04 25.37
N ARG A 307 -13.11 -19.55 25.00
CA ARG A 307 -12.61 -20.84 25.48
C ARG A 307 -12.36 -20.85 26.98
N GLN A 308 -11.85 -19.75 27.51
CA GLN A 308 -11.64 -19.59 28.94
C GLN A 308 -12.97 -19.53 29.71
N ALA A 309 -13.91 -18.71 29.25
CA ALA A 309 -15.23 -18.62 29.86
C ALA A 309 -15.97 -19.96 29.86
N GLU A 310 -15.84 -20.75 28.78
CA GLU A 310 -16.45 -22.09 28.71
C GLU A 310 -15.81 -23.07 29.70
N ARG A 311 -14.48 -23.03 29.88
CA ARG A 311 -13.81 -23.83 30.92
C ARG A 311 -14.33 -23.51 32.33
N ASP A 312 -14.47 -22.22 32.64
CA ASP A 312 -14.92 -21.76 33.96
C ASP A 312 -16.40 -22.14 34.17
N ARG A 313 -17.24 -22.07 33.11
CA ARG A 313 -18.63 -22.52 33.15
C ARG A 313 -18.75 -24.03 33.42
N ILE A 314 -18.01 -24.84 32.64
CA ILE A 314 -18.03 -26.30 32.84
C ILE A 314 -17.57 -26.67 34.25
N SER A 315 -16.55 -25.97 34.77
CA SER A 315 -16.05 -26.19 36.13
C SER A 315 -17.14 -25.91 37.19
N ALA A 316 -17.93 -24.85 37.02
CA ALA A 316 -19.01 -24.48 37.91
C ALA A 316 -20.18 -25.51 37.81
N ASP A 317 -20.60 -25.85 36.59
CA ASP A 317 -21.69 -26.82 36.36
C ASP A 317 -21.35 -28.22 36.94
N MET A 318 -20.08 -28.64 36.78
CA MET A 318 -19.62 -29.90 37.38
C MET A 318 -19.66 -29.89 38.91
N HIS A 319 -19.29 -28.75 39.53
CA HIS A 319 -19.34 -28.61 40.97
C HIS A 319 -20.80 -28.70 41.50
N ASP A 320 -21.70 -27.97 40.88
CA ASP A 320 -23.04 -27.78 41.40
C ASP A 320 -23.96 -29.00 41.14
N GLU A 321 -23.94 -29.58 39.95
CA GLU A 321 -24.83 -30.69 39.59
C GLU A 321 -24.27 -32.06 40.01
N LEU A 322 -23.03 -32.37 39.65
CA LEU A 322 -22.46 -33.69 39.97
C LEU A 322 -21.98 -33.78 41.43
N GLY A 323 -21.41 -32.67 41.96
CA GLY A 323 -20.92 -32.64 43.33
C GLY A 323 -22.01 -32.83 44.37
N SER A 324 -23.13 -32.12 44.19
CA SER A 324 -24.29 -32.24 45.07
C SER A 324 -24.90 -33.62 45.00
N GLY A 325 -25.09 -34.18 43.78
CA GLY A 325 -25.70 -35.50 43.56
C GLY A 325 -24.89 -36.63 44.21
N VAL A 326 -23.59 -36.66 44.02
CA VAL A 326 -22.69 -37.68 44.61
C VAL A 326 -22.60 -37.54 46.14
N THR A 327 -22.66 -36.30 46.65
CA THR A 327 -22.68 -36.01 48.10
C THR A 327 -23.97 -36.58 48.72
N VAL A 328 -25.11 -36.45 48.06
CA VAL A 328 -26.38 -37.04 48.52
C VAL A 328 -26.32 -38.57 48.54
N ILE A 329 -25.73 -39.20 47.50
CA ILE A 329 -25.54 -40.64 47.47
C ILE A 329 -24.69 -41.11 48.62
N ARG A 330 -23.57 -40.42 48.94
CA ARG A 330 -22.72 -40.70 50.08
C ARG A 330 -23.48 -40.60 51.39
N LEU A 331 -24.18 -39.51 51.63
CA LEU A 331 -24.92 -39.25 52.85
C LEU A 331 -26.03 -40.28 53.05
N MET A 332 -26.77 -40.64 52.02
CA MET A 332 -27.81 -41.67 52.06
C MET A 332 -27.21 -43.04 52.41
N SER A 333 -26.05 -43.38 51.82
CA SER A 333 -25.35 -44.62 52.11
C SER A 333 -24.90 -44.68 53.59
N GLU A 334 -24.41 -43.58 54.17
CA GLU A 334 -24.04 -43.48 55.58
C GLU A 334 -25.26 -43.59 56.52
N ILE A 335 -26.36 -42.93 56.16
CA ILE A 335 -27.62 -43.01 56.90
C ILE A 335 -28.16 -44.44 56.90
N VAL A 336 -28.15 -45.13 55.77
CA VAL A 336 -28.56 -46.52 55.67
C VAL A 336 -27.65 -47.43 56.50
N LYS A 337 -26.30 -47.25 56.42
CA LYS A 337 -25.33 -47.95 57.25
C LYS A 337 -25.60 -47.79 58.74
N SER A 338 -25.99 -46.59 59.18
CA SER A 338 -26.24 -46.32 60.61
C SER A 338 -27.57 -46.88 61.12
N LYS A 339 -28.56 -47.10 60.26
CA LYS A 339 -29.88 -47.57 60.62
C LYS A 339 -30.07 -49.08 60.51
N MET A 340 -29.24 -49.79 59.77
CA MET A 340 -29.36 -51.22 59.56
C MET A 340 -28.70 -52.00 60.68
N LYS A 341 -29.48 -53.00 61.26
CA LYS A 341 -28.99 -53.99 62.22
C LYS A 341 -28.57 -55.33 61.57
N ASP A 342 -28.70 -55.43 60.25
CA ASP A 342 -28.48 -56.67 59.52
C ASP A 342 -27.07 -56.69 58.91
N ASN A 343 -26.20 -57.57 59.35
CA ASN A 343 -24.79 -57.61 59.00
C ASN A 343 -24.50 -58.02 57.54
N ASN A 344 -25.49 -58.54 56.79
CA ASN A 344 -25.27 -59.06 55.44
C ASN A 344 -25.29 -58.01 54.34
N ILE A 345 -25.89 -56.83 54.56
CA ILE A 345 -26.00 -55.75 53.57
C ILE A 345 -25.00 -54.60 53.82
N LEU A 346 -24.36 -54.60 55.00
CA LEU A 346 -23.34 -53.59 55.35
C LEU A 346 -22.19 -53.47 54.33
N PRO A 347 -21.65 -54.58 53.77
CA PRO A 347 -20.52 -54.50 52.83
C PRO A 347 -20.88 -53.82 51.51
N GLU A 348 -22.14 -53.98 51.00
CA GLU A 348 -22.61 -53.37 49.78
C GLU A 348 -22.82 -51.84 49.94
N ILE A 349 -23.37 -51.41 51.08
CA ILE A 349 -23.54 -50.03 51.43
C ILE A 349 -22.18 -49.32 51.62
N GLU A 350 -21.25 -50.02 52.25
CA GLU A 350 -19.89 -49.51 52.41
C GLU A 350 -19.16 -49.35 51.06
N LYS A 351 -19.38 -50.30 50.12
CA LYS A 351 -18.92 -50.12 48.74
C LYS A 351 -19.53 -48.92 48.04
N ILE A 352 -20.82 -48.68 48.17
CA ILE A 352 -21.48 -47.50 47.59
C ILE A 352 -20.91 -46.22 48.18
N SER A 353 -20.80 -46.10 49.49
CA SER A 353 -20.23 -44.93 50.17
C SER A 353 -18.76 -44.69 49.72
N ASN A 354 -17.93 -45.73 49.68
CA ASN A 354 -16.57 -45.63 49.23
C ASN A 354 -16.46 -45.23 47.76
N SER A 355 -17.31 -45.77 46.89
CA SER A 355 -17.36 -45.39 45.47
C SER A 355 -17.82 -43.96 45.28
N ALA A 356 -18.81 -43.47 46.05
CA ALA A 356 -19.25 -42.08 46.04
C ALA A 356 -18.12 -41.13 46.50
N ASN A 357 -17.39 -41.46 47.54
CA ASN A 357 -16.24 -40.71 48.02
C ASN A 357 -15.11 -40.65 46.98
N GLU A 358 -14.85 -41.78 46.32
CA GLU A 358 -13.84 -41.83 45.24
C GLU A 358 -14.25 -40.96 44.04
N LEU A 359 -15.53 -40.98 43.64
CA LEU A 359 -16.04 -40.14 42.58
C LEU A 359 -15.99 -38.65 42.95
N LEU A 360 -16.35 -38.24 44.16
CA LEU A 360 -16.20 -36.87 44.65
C LEU A 360 -14.76 -36.41 44.62
N SER A 361 -13.80 -37.25 45.08
CA SER A 361 -12.39 -36.91 45.06
C SER A 361 -11.82 -36.76 43.62
N LYS A 362 -12.25 -37.62 42.68
CA LYS A 362 -11.88 -37.50 41.28
C LYS A 362 -12.46 -36.21 40.66
N MET A 363 -13.70 -35.95 40.92
CA MET A 363 -14.41 -34.77 40.41
C MET A 363 -13.80 -33.48 40.95
N ASN A 364 -13.59 -33.35 42.26
CA ASN A 364 -12.94 -32.18 42.85
C ASN A 364 -11.54 -31.94 42.25
N THR A 365 -10.80 -33.01 41.93
CA THR A 365 -9.52 -32.90 41.24
C THR A 365 -9.70 -32.33 39.82
N ILE A 366 -10.71 -32.78 39.07
CA ILE A 366 -10.98 -32.31 37.71
C ILE A 366 -11.36 -30.80 37.77
N ILE A 367 -12.31 -30.46 38.64
CA ILE A 367 -12.77 -29.08 38.84
C ILE A 367 -11.61 -28.16 39.18
N TRP A 368 -10.78 -28.58 40.15
CA TRP A 368 -9.60 -27.80 40.58
C TRP A 368 -8.61 -27.58 39.43
N THR A 369 -8.38 -28.61 38.58
CA THR A 369 -7.49 -28.49 37.42
C THR A 369 -8.06 -27.69 36.27
N MET A 370 -9.39 -27.59 36.15
CA MET A 370 -10.05 -26.83 35.10
C MET A 370 -10.17 -25.33 35.44
N LYS A 371 -10.18 -24.97 36.71
CA LYS A 371 -10.37 -23.60 37.16
C LYS A 371 -9.12 -22.75 36.87
N SER A 372 -9.28 -21.73 36.04
CA SER A 372 -8.18 -20.88 35.59
C SER A 372 -7.54 -20.03 36.70
N SER A 373 -8.32 -19.68 37.74
CA SER A 373 -7.74 -18.98 38.91
C SER A 373 -6.67 -19.77 39.65
N ASN A 374 -6.52 -21.06 39.34
CA ASN A 374 -5.52 -21.94 39.94
C ASN A 374 -4.30 -22.18 39.01
N ASP A 375 -4.19 -21.47 37.88
CA ASP A 375 -3.14 -21.67 36.88
C ASP A 375 -1.77 -21.11 37.34
N SER A 376 -1.38 -21.40 38.60
CA SER A 376 -0.11 -20.99 39.19
C SER A 376 0.58 -22.15 39.95
N LEU A 377 1.90 -22.06 40.07
CA LEU A 377 2.71 -22.98 40.82
C LEU A 377 2.37 -22.93 42.34
N GLU A 378 2.14 -21.73 42.85
CA GLU A 378 1.76 -21.51 44.26
C GLU A 378 0.47 -22.24 44.58
N SER A 379 -0.55 -22.16 43.72
CA SER A 379 -1.81 -22.89 43.86
C SER A 379 -1.64 -24.40 43.88
N LEU A 380 -0.75 -24.93 43.01
CA LEU A 380 -0.44 -26.39 43.02
C LEU A 380 0.18 -26.82 44.33
N ILE A 381 1.18 -26.10 44.83
CA ILE A 381 1.87 -26.42 46.06
C ILE A 381 0.96 -26.35 47.28
N ALA A 382 0.12 -25.29 47.38
CA ALA A 382 -0.86 -25.18 48.43
C ALA A 382 -1.85 -26.34 48.42
N TYR A 383 -2.29 -26.75 47.24
CA TYR A 383 -3.22 -27.87 47.06
C TYR A 383 -2.59 -29.22 47.42
N ILE A 384 -1.33 -29.50 47.01
CA ILE A 384 -0.59 -30.70 47.37
C ILE A 384 -0.38 -30.78 48.88
N ARG A 385 0.02 -29.67 49.53
CA ARG A 385 0.24 -29.60 50.97
C ARG A 385 -1.03 -29.90 51.75
N ALA A 386 -2.15 -29.25 51.39
CA ALA A 386 -3.44 -29.49 52.03
C ALA A 386 -3.89 -30.92 51.89
N TYR A 387 -3.81 -31.46 50.65
CA TYR A 387 -4.20 -32.84 50.35
C TYR A 387 -3.34 -33.87 51.12
N ALA A 388 -2.02 -33.68 51.20
CA ALA A 388 -1.13 -34.63 51.85
C ALA A 388 -1.38 -34.68 53.37
N ILE A 389 -1.58 -33.53 54.01
CA ILE A 389 -1.87 -33.45 55.45
C ILE A 389 -3.22 -34.14 55.73
N GLU A 390 -4.30 -33.79 55.00
CA GLU A 390 -5.60 -34.39 55.16
C GLU A 390 -5.62 -35.92 54.88
N PHE A 391 -4.83 -36.36 53.89
CA PHE A 391 -4.75 -37.77 53.50
C PHE A 391 -4.19 -38.66 54.63
N PHE A 392 -3.21 -38.18 55.41
CA PHE A 392 -2.60 -38.92 56.51
C PHE A 392 -3.18 -38.64 57.87
N ASP A 393 -4.08 -37.63 58.00
CA ASP A 393 -4.63 -37.21 59.31
C ASP A 393 -5.36 -38.36 60.04
N SER A 394 -6.05 -39.24 59.30
CA SER A 394 -6.75 -40.39 59.86
C SER A 394 -5.95 -41.71 59.86
N THR A 395 -4.62 -41.64 59.63
CA THR A 395 -3.75 -42.79 59.51
C THR A 395 -2.65 -42.78 60.63
N PRO A 396 -2.01 -43.92 60.94
CA PRO A 396 -0.89 -43.94 61.89
C PRO A 396 0.43 -43.38 61.36
N VAL A 397 0.43 -42.75 60.19
CA VAL A 397 1.61 -42.24 59.50
C VAL A 397 1.76 -40.74 59.73
N ASN A 398 2.89 -40.33 60.29
CA ASN A 398 3.21 -38.91 60.50
C ASN A 398 3.65 -38.26 59.19
N CYS A 399 2.96 -37.22 58.73
CA CYS A 399 3.28 -36.53 57.50
C CYS A 399 3.90 -35.15 57.77
N SER A 400 5.06 -34.88 57.17
CA SER A 400 5.70 -33.56 57.18
C SER A 400 5.87 -33.04 55.78
N VAL A 401 5.50 -31.76 55.54
CA VAL A 401 5.60 -31.13 54.25
C VAL A 401 6.44 -29.86 54.34
N ASN A 402 7.60 -29.86 53.69
CA ASN A 402 8.52 -28.75 53.63
C ASN A 402 8.51 -28.12 52.25
N VAL A 403 8.42 -26.79 52.22
CA VAL A 403 8.42 -25.99 51.00
C VAL A 403 9.54 -24.95 51.08
N SER A 404 10.45 -24.93 50.12
CA SER A 404 11.60 -24.06 50.12
C SER A 404 11.80 -23.36 48.76
N MET A 405 12.04 -22.03 48.80
CA MET A 405 12.46 -21.22 47.66
C MET A 405 11.61 -21.42 46.40
N ILE A 406 10.34 -21.01 46.46
CA ILE A 406 9.44 -21.13 45.32
C ILE A 406 9.03 -19.73 44.90
N ASN A 407 9.35 -19.37 43.64
CA ASN A 407 8.77 -18.21 42.96
C ASN A 407 7.55 -18.66 42.18
N ASP A 408 6.48 -17.91 42.25
CA ASP A 408 5.28 -18.22 41.51
C ASP A 408 5.56 -18.18 39.99
N SER A 409 4.98 -19.13 39.28
CA SER A 409 5.11 -19.29 37.83
C SER A 409 3.79 -19.76 37.25
N PRO A 410 3.39 -19.31 36.07
CA PRO A 410 2.18 -19.80 35.40
C PRO A 410 2.32 -21.29 35.11
N MET A 411 1.24 -22.05 35.33
CA MET A 411 1.21 -23.49 35.14
C MET A 411 -0.09 -23.94 34.51
N SER A 412 0.01 -24.71 33.41
CA SER A 412 -1.18 -25.19 32.72
C SER A 412 -2.00 -26.15 33.57
N GLY A 413 -3.33 -26.20 33.37
CA GLY A 413 -4.19 -27.16 34.08
C GLY A 413 -3.82 -28.63 33.85
N GLU A 414 -3.30 -28.94 32.67
CA GLU A 414 -2.80 -30.32 32.34
C GLU A 414 -1.56 -30.66 33.18
N MET A 415 -0.62 -29.74 33.27
CA MET A 415 0.60 -29.94 34.07
C MET A 415 0.25 -30.12 35.55
N ARG A 416 -0.60 -29.27 36.11
CA ARG A 416 -1.07 -29.37 37.49
C ARG A 416 -1.73 -30.72 37.76
N ARG A 417 -2.64 -31.17 36.86
CA ARG A 417 -3.32 -32.45 36.97
C ARG A 417 -2.35 -33.61 36.99
N ASN A 418 -1.41 -33.68 36.05
CA ASN A 418 -0.46 -34.79 35.94
C ASN A 418 0.47 -34.87 37.14
N ILE A 419 0.94 -33.74 37.64
CA ILE A 419 1.78 -33.66 38.87
C ILE A 419 0.97 -34.13 40.07
N PHE A 420 -0.23 -33.53 40.30
CA PHE A 420 -1.04 -33.88 41.46
C PHE A 420 -1.44 -35.37 41.48
N LEU A 421 -1.87 -35.93 40.35
CA LEU A 421 -2.26 -37.35 40.26
C LEU A 421 -1.04 -38.29 40.49
N SER A 422 0.17 -37.88 40.11
CA SER A 422 1.37 -38.64 40.38
C SER A 422 1.75 -38.62 41.87
N ILE A 423 1.59 -37.48 42.53
CA ILE A 423 1.78 -37.38 43.98
C ILE A 423 0.74 -38.20 44.72
N LYS A 424 -0.53 -38.09 44.37
CA LYS A 424 -1.64 -38.87 44.96
C LYS A 424 -1.35 -40.37 44.89
N GLU A 425 -0.85 -40.86 43.75
CA GLU A 425 -0.47 -42.27 43.57
C GLU A 425 0.72 -42.65 44.47
N ALA A 426 1.72 -41.77 44.59
CA ALA A 426 2.84 -42.01 45.48
C ALA A 426 2.41 -42.13 46.95
N LEU A 427 1.52 -41.22 47.42
CA LEU A 427 0.98 -41.25 48.79
C LEU A 427 0.13 -42.52 49.03
N ASN A 428 -0.68 -42.93 48.05
CA ASN A 428 -1.43 -44.21 48.10
C ASN A 428 -0.52 -45.40 48.21
N ASN A 429 0.61 -45.42 47.48
CA ASN A 429 1.58 -46.50 47.53
C ASN A 429 2.24 -46.61 48.91
N ILE A 430 2.54 -45.47 49.55
CA ILE A 430 3.07 -45.46 50.92
C ILE A 430 2.05 -46.12 51.88
N LEU A 431 0.82 -45.69 51.87
CA LEU A 431 -0.20 -46.21 52.78
C LEU A 431 -0.47 -47.69 52.58
N LYS A 432 -0.48 -48.18 51.32
CA LYS A 432 -0.81 -49.58 50.98
C LYS A 432 0.34 -50.55 51.10
N HIS A 433 1.59 -50.09 50.91
CA HIS A 433 2.67 -51.02 50.65
C HIS A 433 3.91 -50.80 51.53
N SER A 434 4.16 -49.58 52.06
CA SER A 434 5.43 -49.29 52.73
C SER A 434 5.49 -49.72 54.19
N LYS A 435 4.37 -49.86 54.91
CA LYS A 435 4.29 -50.00 56.36
C LYS A 435 5.06 -48.89 57.12
N ALA A 436 5.19 -47.74 56.51
CA ALA A 436 5.89 -46.62 57.10
C ALA A 436 5.15 -46.03 58.30
N THR A 437 5.89 -45.42 59.22
CA THR A 437 5.38 -44.65 60.35
C THR A 437 5.56 -43.15 60.14
N SER A 438 6.38 -42.74 59.17
CA SER A 438 6.58 -41.35 58.83
C SER A 438 6.80 -41.16 57.32
N VAL A 439 6.32 -40.06 56.78
CA VAL A 439 6.54 -39.60 55.42
C VAL A 439 6.95 -38.12 55.42
N GLN A 440 7.98 -37.82 54.62
CA GLN A 440 8.46 -36.46 54.41
C GLN A 440 8.26 -36.10 52.94
N ILE A 441 7.67 -34.93 52.72
CA ILE A 441 7.46 -34.38 51.39
C ILE A 441 8.23 -33.06 51.30
N ASP A 442 9.26 -33.02 50.45
CA ASP A 442 10.05 -31.82 50.20
C ASP A 442 9.75 -31.25 48.81
N MET A 443 9.34 -29.98 48.74
CA MET A 443 9.09 -29.28 47.49
C MET A 443 10.03 -28.09 47.42
N LEU A 444 10.85 -28.04 46.36
CA LEU A 444 11.83 -26.98 46.18
C LEU A 444 11.99 -26.63 44.68
N MET A 445 12.43 -25.39 44.42
CA MET A 445 12.79 -24.94 43.08
C MET A 445 14.31 -24.88 42.94
N HIS A 446 14.83 -25.47 41.89
CA HIS A 446 16.26 -25.44 41.59
C HIS A 446 16.46 -25.39 40.05
N ASN A 447 17.23 -24.39 39.57
CA ASN A 447 17.54 -24.24 38.16
C ASN A 447 16.29 -24.28 37.24
N ASN A 448 15.27 -23.49 37.58
CA ASN A 448 13.99 -23.41 36.85
C ASN A 448 13.24 -24.75 36.74
N ARG A 449 13.45 -25.64 37.74
CA ARG A 449 12.76 -26.92 37.83
C ARG A 449 12.12 -27.06 39.20
N LEU A 450 10.86 -27.48 39.19
CA LEU A 450 10.18 -27.92 40.40
C LEU A 450 10.66 -29.32 40.73
N ILE A 451 11.18 -29.52 41.93
CA ILE A 451 11.59 -30.82 42.45
C ILE A 451 10.70 -31.14 43.64
N ILE A 452 9.99 -32.28 43.54
CA ILE A 452 9.16 -32.85 44.60
C ILE A 452 9.74 -34.18 45.00
N ARG A 453 10.13 -34.34 46.28
CA ARG A 453 10.63 -35.56 46.85
C ARG A 453 9.67 -36.05 47.90
N ILE A 454 9.31 -37.33 47.85
CA ILE A 454 8.43 -37.98 48.82
C ILE A 454 9.23 -39.16 49.35
N GLN A 455 9.52 -39.15 50.62
CA GLN A 455 10.33 -40.16 51.30
C GLN A 455 9.57 -40.77 52.46
N ASP A 456 9.49 -42.10 52.50
CA ASP A 456 8.96 -42.86 53.63
C ASP A 456 10.06 -43.63 54.37
N ASN A 457 9.80 -44.02 55.60
CA ASN A 457 10.67 -44.83 56.44
C ASN A 457 10.24 -46.32 56.50
N GLY A 458 9.53 -46.81 55.48
CA GLY A 458 8.97 -48.13 55.44
C GLY A 458 9.95 -49.22 54.98
N THR A 459 9.42 -50.31 54.44
CA THR A 459 10.19 -51.52 54.08
C THR A 459 10.99 -51.39 52.78
N GLY A 460 10.95 -50.27 52.10
CA GLY A 460 11.56 -50.09 50.78
C GLY A 460 10.84 -50.83 49.65
N ILE A 461 11.41 -50.76 48.45
CA ILE A 461 10.90 -51.43 47.27
C ILE A 461 11.72 -52.62 46.89
N ASP A 462 11.03 -53.75 46.67
CA ASP A 462 11.61 -54.98 46.14
C ASP A 462 11.49 -54.99 44.61
N GLU A 463 12.60 -54.94 43.89
CA GLU A 463 12.67 -54.92 42.42
C GLU A 463 12.01 -56.12 41.75
N GLU A 464 11.99 -57.30 42.36
CA GLU A 464 11.30 -58.47 41.81
C GLU A 464 9.78 -58.36 41.92
N ARG A 465 9.25 -57.73 42.94
CA ARG A 465 7.82 -57.42 43.10
C ARG A 465 7.35 -56.30 42.19
N LEU A 466 8.20 -55.36 41.82
CA LEU A 466 7.86 -54.27 40.87
C LEU A 466 7.39 -54.79 39.51
N ARG A 467 7.90 -55.98 39.07
CA ARG A 467 7.50 -56.55 37.77
C ARG A 467 6.14 -57.27 37.80
N ARG A 468 5.58 -57.56 38.95
CA ARG A 468 4.29 -58.28 39.09
C ARG A 468 3.09 -57.42 39.41
N PHE A 469 3.29 -56.27 40.03
CA PHE A 469 2.17 -55.40 40.49
C PHE A 469 2.46 -53.95 40.19
N GLY A 470 1.93 -53.44 39.08
CA GLY A 470 1.76 -52.03 39.18
C GLY A 470 1.69 -51.20 37.93
N ASN A 471 0.49 -50.99 37.45
CA ASN A 471 0.15 -49.88 36.55
C ASN A 471 0.45 -48.49 37.18
N GLY A 472 0.56 -48.40 38.54
CA GLY A 472 0.77 -47.14 39.25
C GLY A 472 2.10 -46.46 38.93
N LEU A 473 3.23 -47.21 39.01
CA LEU A 473 4.56 -46.67 38.68
C LEU A 473 4.70 -46.28 37.20
N ALA A 474 4.14 -47.15 36.33
CA ALA A 474 4.13 -46.87 34.88
C ALA A 474 3.28 -45.63 34.57
N ASN A 475 2.15 -45.46 35.25
CA ASN A 475 1.29 -44.29 35.10
C ASN A 475 1.96 -42.99 35.60
N MET A 476 2.67 -43.05 36.74
CA MET A 476 3.44 -41.89 37.25
C MET A 476 4.54 -41.49 36.27
N ARG A 477 5.25 -42.43 35.70
CA ARG A 477 6.28 -42.17 34.67
C ARG A 477 5.65 -41.53 33.43
N LYS A 478 4.60 -42.12 32.89
CA LYS A 478 3.89 -41.59 31.70
C LYS A 478 3.37 -40.17 31.91
N ARG A 479 2.82 -39.87 33.10
CA ARG A 479 2.34 -38.53 33.44
C ARG A 479 3.49 -37.53 33.56
N MET A 480 4.64 -37.93 34.08
CA MET A 480 5.80 -37.04 34.12
C MET A 480 6.37 -36.78 32.73
N GLU A 481 6.45 -37.84 31.90
CA GLU A 481 6.89 -37.69 30.50
C GLU A 481 5.98 -36.74 29.71
N SER A 482 4.66 -36.78 29.92
CA SER A 482 3.72 -35.88 29.24
C SER A 482 3.89 -34.39 29.59
N VAL A 483 4.57 -34.07 30.68
CA VAL A 483 4.91 -32.71 31.11
C VAL A 483 6.41 -32.43 31.02
N ASN A 484 7.13 -33.18 30.20
CA ASN A 484 8.60 -33.11 30.05
C ASN A 484 9.37 -33.25 31.38
N GLY A 485 8.73 -33.86 32.38
CA GLY A 485 9.30 -34.10 33.69
C GLY A 485 10.04 -35.48 33.75
N LYS A 486 10.75 -35.69 34.86
CA LYS A 486 11.43 -36.93 35.15
C LYS A 486 10.87 -37.55 36.43
N PHE A 487 10.72 -38.86 36.42
CA PHE A 487 10.31 -39.67 37.57
C PHE A 487 11.47 -40.60 37.96
N LYS A 488 11.83 -40.60 39.23
CA LYS A 488 12.86 -41.48 39.80
C LYS A 488 12.35 -42.09 41.11
N ILE A 489 12.66 -43.35 41.34
CA ILE A 489 12.35 -44.08 42.57
C ILE A 489 13.58 -44.81 43.05
N GLU A 490 13.88 -44.72 44.33
CA GLU A 490 15.10 -45.28 44.94
C GLU A 490 14.81 -45.78 46.35
N ASN A 491 15.55 -46.80 46.79
CA ASN A 491 15.58 -47.19 48.20
C ASN A 491 16.59 -46.30 48.94
N GLU A 492 16.17 -45.69 50.03
CA GLU A 492 17.02 -44.81 50.83
C GLU A 492 16.68 -44.92 52.32
N GLY A 493 17.69 -45.15 53.19
CA GLY A 493 17.53 -45.15 54.63
C GLY A 493 16.61 -46.26 55.18
N GLY A 494 16.44 -47.39 54.48
CA GLY A 494 15.50 -48.44 54.83
C GLY A 494 14.11 -48.30 54.24
N GLY A 495 13.73 -47.10 53.70
CA GLY A 495 12.44 -46.77 53.07
C GLY A 495 12.55 -46.49 51.58
N THR A 496 11.52 -45.84 51.01
CA THR A 496 11.46 -45.46 49.59
C THR A 496 11.50 -43.98 49.43
N ARG A 497 12.30 -43.50 48.46
CA ARG A 497 12.25 -42.11 47.96
C ARG A 497 11.74 -42.06 46.52
N VAL A 498 10.67 -41.33 46.31
CA VAL A 498 10.11 -40.97 45.01
C VAL A 498 10.46 -39.53 44.70
N SER A 499 11.03 -39.24 43.51
CA SER A 499 11.41 -37.91 43.09
C SER A 499 10.77 -37.56 41.74
N PHE A 500 10.11 -36.41 41.69
CA PHE A 500 9.56 -35.78 40.48
C PHE A 500 10.37 -34.53 40.18
N THR A 501 10.84 -34.38 38.95
CA THR A 501 11.56 -33.18 38.48
C THR A 501 10.87 -32.64 37.26
N ILE A 502 10.27 -31.47 37.35
CA ILE A 502 9.42 -30.86 36.30
C ILE A 502 10.07 -29.56 35.83
N PRO A 503 10.36 -29.38 34.52
CA PRO A 503 10.82 -28.11 34.01
C PRO A 503 9.67 -27.12 34.04
N LEU A 504 9.93 -25.87 34.46
CA LEU A 504 8.99 -24.78 34.36
C LEU A 504 9.41 -23.91 33.17
N GLU A 505 8.45 -23.59 32.30
CA GLU A 505 8.73 -22.69 31.19
C GLU A 505 9.03 -21.29 31.75
N THR A 506 10.19 -20.76 31.40
CA THR A 506 10.45 -19.32 31.56
C THR A 506 9.56 -18.58 30.58
N THR A 507 8.64 -17.79 31.10
CA THR A 507 8.06 -16.72 30.27
C THR A 507 9.20 -15.74 30.03
N GLU A 508 9.96 -15.89 28.92
CA GLU A 508 10.73 -14.79 28.39
C GLU A 508 9.71 -13.71 28.06
N ALA A 509 9.66 -12.68 28.90
CA ALA A 509 9.03 -11.44 28.55
C ALA A 509 9.78 -10.91 27.33
N GLU A 510 9.19 -11.01 26.15
CA GLU A 510 9.63 -10.23 24.99
C GLU A 510 9.65 -8.77 25.41
N VAL A 511 10.87 -8.22 25.50
CA VAL A 511 11.17 -6.81 25.65
C VAL A 511 11.02 -6.11 24.29
#